data_6657fd95041da20c63cb5a212d5dbc4c
#
_entry.id   6657fd95041da20c63cb5a212d5dbc4c
#
_cell.length_a   1.000
_cell.length_b   1.000
_cell.length_c   1.000
_cell.angle_alpha   90.00
_cell.angle_beta   90.00
_cell.angle_gamma   90.00
#
_symmetry.space_group_name_H-M   'P 1'
#
loop_
_entity.id
_entity.type
_entity.pdbx_description
1 polymer ?
#
loop_
_entity_poly.entity_id
_entity_poly.type
_entity_poly.pdbx_seq_one_letter_code
_entity_poly.pdbx_strand_id
1 'polypeptide(L)'
;MFNLANLFTAANLLSGITAILLALTGSWNIAPFAIFAGLIFDFLDGFVARFLKNSSEFGKQLDSLADIVTFGVAPGIIMMVVLAINTDSIVQGDSYGMIKNDFTLWINNLIDNDTNGNWFPLAGLMIPFFSLFRLAKFNIDSRQTDSFIGLPTPANTLFFMTFP
;
A
#
# COMPACT_ATOMS: atom_id res chain seq x y z
N MET A 1 18.33 14.81 14.34
CA MET A 1 17.92 14.03 13.18
C MET A 1 17.22 12.73 13.54
N PHE A 2 17.73 11.93 14.46
CA PHE A 2 17.05 10.71 14.92
C PHE A 2 16.18 11.02 16.13
N ASN A 3 14.88 11.19 15.90
CA ASN A 3 13.86 11.30 16.94
C ASN A 3 13.08 10.00 17.03
N LEU A 4 12.53 9.70 18.20
CA LEU A 4 11.72 8.50 18.41
C LEU A 4 10.53 8.42 17.42
N ALA A 5 9.93 9.55 17.07
CA ALA A 5 8.89 9.63 16.04
C ALA A 5 9.40 9.11 14.68
N ASN A 6 10.56 9.58 14.21
CA ASN A 6 11.14 9.13 12.94
C ASN A 6 11.47 7.63 12.91
N LEU A 7 11.71 7.01 14.07
CA LEU A 7 11.90 5.56 14.18
C LEU A 7 10.58 4.82 13.92
N PHE A 8 9.46 5.30 14.45
CA PHE A 8 8.13 4.74 14.17
C PHE A 8 7.75 4.93 12.70
N THR A 9 8.05 6.09 12.11
CA THR A 9 7.85 6.32 10.67
C THR A 9 8.68 5.33 9.82
N ALA A 10 9.92 5.05 10.21
CA ALA A 10 10.73 4.03 9.54
C ALA A 10 10.14 2.62 9.72
N ALA A 11 9.57 2.30 10.88
CA ALA A 11 8.87 1.04 11.12
C ALA A 11 7.58 0.92 10.28
N ASN A 12 6.82 2.02 10.10
CA ASN A 12 5.70 2.10 9.18
C ASN A 12 6.16 1.74 7.75
N LEU A 13 7.20 2.39 7.24
CA LEU A 13 7.77 2.11 5.92
C LEU A 13 8.18 0.63 5.76
N LEU A 14 8.89 0.08 6.74
CA LEU A 14 9.31 -1.33 6.71
C LEU A 14 8.11 -2.28 6.70
N SER A 15 7.04 -1.96 7.40
CA SER A 15 5.78 -2.72 7.38
C SER A 15 5.15 -2.71 5.98
N GLY A 16 5.15 -1.56 5.30
CA GLY A 16 4.67 -1.45 3.92
C GLY A 16 5.51 -2.28 2.94
N ILE A 17 6.85 -2.22 3.05
CA ILE A 17 7.76 -3.05 2.25
C ILE A 17 7.52 -4.53 2.52
N THR A 18 7.33 -4.92 3.78
CA THR A 18 7.04 -6.31 4.16
C THR A 18 5.73 -6.78 3.54
N ALA A 19 4.69 -5.95 3.53
CA ALA A 19 3.42 -6.25 2.87
C ALA A 19 3.59 -6.51 1.37
N ILE A 20 4.39 -5.68 0.68
CA ILE A 20 4.72 -5.87 -0.74
C ILE A 20 5.44 -7.20 -0.96
N LEU A 21 6.45 -7.51 -0.17
CA LEU A 21 7.19 -8.77 -0.29
C LEU A 21 6.29 -9.98 -0.05
N LEU A 22 5.42 -9.93 0.97
CA LEU A 22 4.45 -11.00 1.24
C LEU A 22 3.50 -11.19 0.06
N ALA A 23 2.99 -10.12 -0.54
CA ALA A 23 2.11 -10.21 -1.70
C ALA A 23 2.82 -10.87 -2.90
N LEU A 24 4.03 -10.43 -3.23
CA LEU A 24 4.81 -10.94 -4.36
C LEU A 24 5.29 -12.39 -4.16
N THR A 25 5.46 -12.83 -2.91
CA THR A 25 5.86 -14.22 -2.59
C THR A 25 4.68 -15.19 -2.49
N GLY A 26 3.46 -14.74 -2.83
CA GLY A 26 2.25 -15.57 -2.80
C GLY A 26 1.55 -15.64 -1.45
N SER A 27 2.02 -14.88 -0.44
CA SER A 27 1.39 -14.78 0.87
C SER A 27 0.48 -13.55 0.96
N TRP A 28 -0.24 -13.25 -0.11
CA TRP A 28 -1.09 -12.06 -0.24
C TRP A 28 -2.19 -11.97 0.83
N ASN A 29 -2.68 -13.10 1.35
CA ASN A 29 -3.67 -13.19 2.43
C ASN A 29 -3.12 -12.68 3.79
N ILE A 30 -1.80 -12.72 3.99
CA ILE A 30 -1.14 -12.25 5.22
C ILE A 30 -0.65 -10.79 5.04
N ALA A 31 -0.42 -10.34 3.82
CA ALA A 31 0.07 -8.99 3.52
C ALA A 31 -0.76 -7.86 4.16
N PRO A 32 -2.11 -7.91 4.25
CA PRO A 32 -2.91 -6.90 4.94
C PRO A 32 -2.55 -6.70 6.41
N PHE A 33 -2.13 -7.75 7.12
CA PHE A 33 -1.70 -7.64 8.52
C PHE A 33 -0.41 -6.83 8.68
N ALA A 34 0.49 -6.89 7.71
CA ALA A 34 1.68 -6.04 7.71
C ALA A 34 1.32 -4.56 7.48
N ILE A 35 0.35 -4.25 6.62
CA ILE A 35 -0.19 -2.89 6.45
C ILE A 35 -0.86 -2.42 7.75
N PHE A 36 -1.61 -3.28 8.42
CA PHE A 36 -2.23 -2.95 9.70
C PHE A 36 -1.18 -2.63 10.79
N ALA A 37 -0.06 -3.37 10.83
CA ALA A 37 1.07 -3.03 11.69
C ALA A 37 1.65 -1.65 11.33
N GLY A 38 1.77 -1.34 10.03
CA GLY A 38 2.18 0.00 9.55
C GLY A 38 1.25 1.11 10.05
N LEU A 39 -0.07 0.89 10.02
CA LEU A 39 -1.06 1.83 10.55
C LEU A 39 -0.85 2.12 12.05
N ILE A 40 -0.50 1.09 12.83
CA ILE A 40 -0.19 1.28 14.26
C ILE A 40 1.07 2.14 14.42
N PHE A 41 2.12 1.90 13.65
CA PHE A 41 3.34 2.69 13.70
C PHE A 41 3.15 4.14 13.25
N ASP A 42 2.36 4.39 12.20
CA ASP A 42 1.94 5.70 11.74
C ASP A 42 1.19 6.48 12.85
N PHE A 43 0.23 5.82 13.50
CA PHE A 43 -0.46 6.43 14.63
C PHE A 43 0.49 6.78 15.78
N LEU A 44 1.45 5.89 16.09
CA LEU A 44 2.40 6.09 17.18
C LEU A 44 3.38 7.23 16.87
N ASP A 45 3.87 7.39 15.64
CA ASP A 45 4.80 8.48 15.32
C ASP A 45 4.12 9.86 15.42
N GLY A 46 2.88 9.98 14.92
CA GLY A 46 2.09 11.19 15.09
C GLY A 46 1.75 11.51 16.54
N PHE A 47 1.49 10.49 17.37
CA PHE A 47 1.27 10.65 18.80
C PHE A 47 2.53 11.13 19.51
N VAL A 48 3.66 10.47 19.28
CA VAL A 48 4.96 10.79 19.88
C VAL A 48 5.45 12.18 19.45
N ALA A 49 5.32 12.52 18.17
CA ALA A 49 5.71 13.84 17.67
C ALA A 49 4.93 14.97 18.38
N ARG A 50 3.63 14.79 18.59
CA ARG A 50 2.78 15.75 19.34
C ARG A 50 3.13 15.80 20.82
N PHE A 51 3.31 14.65 21.45
CA PHE A 51 3.62 14.56 22.88
C PHE A 51 4.97 15.20 23.23
N LEU A 52 5.99 14.99 22.39
CA LEU A 52 7.33 15.56 22.58
C LEU A 52 7.44 17.02 22.10
N LYS A 53 6.36 17.60 21.51
CA LYS A 53 6.37 18.95 20.90
C LYS A 53 7.54 19.14 19.92
N ASN A 54 7.95 18.10 19.25
CA ASN A 54 9.13 18.05 18.40
C ASN A 54 8.75 17.67 16.95
N SER A 55 7.80 18.41 16.39
CA SER A 55 7.45 18.29 14.97
C SER A 55 8.48 19.04 14.13
N SER A 56 9.26 18.31 13.33
CA SER A 56 10.18 18.90 12.36
C SER A 56 9.60 18.81 10.94
N GLU A 57 9.95 19.77 10.08
CA GLU A 57 9.64 19.74 8.66
C GLU A 57 10.14 18.42 7.99
N PHE A 58 11.34 17.98 8.39
CA PHE A 58 11.91 16.71 7.92
C PHE A 58 11.05 15.51 8.33
N GLY A 59 10.56 15.48 9.59
CA GLY A 59 9.68 14.39 10.07
C GLY A 59 8.39 14.31 9.28
N LYS A 60 7.75 15.44 8.97
CA LYS A 60 6.53 15.50 8.15
C LYS A 60 6.74 14.96 6.73
N GLN A 61 7.89 15.28 6.11
CA GLN A 61 8.22 14.76 4.78
C GLN A 61 8.49 13.26 4.81
N LEU A 62 9.21 12.80 5.84
CA LEU A 62 9.50 11.38 6.01
C LEU A 62 8.22 10.56 6.20
N ASP A 63 7.30 11.04 7.02
CA ASP A 63 5.98 10.49 7.26
C ASP A 63 5.17 10.36 5.96
N SER A 64 5.05 11.43 5.20
CA SER A 64 4.36 11.40 3.91
C SER A 64 4.97 10.42 2.90
N LEU A 65 6.31 10.27 2.92
CA LEU A 65 6.99 9.29 2.04
C LEU A 65 6.76 7.84 2.52
N ALA A 66 6.71 7.61 3.82
CA ALA A 66 6.37 6.30 4.37
C ALA A 66 4.92 5.92 4.05
N ASP A 67 4.00 6.85 4.22
CA ASP A 67 2.57 6.67 3.98
C ASP A 67 2.25 6.32 2.53
N ILE A 68 2.91 6.95 1.55
CA ILE A 68 2.67 6.62 0.15
C ILE A 68 3.06 5.16 -0.14
N VAL A 69 4.11 4.65 0.51
CA VAL A 69 4.52 3.25 0.34
C VAL A 69 3.54 2.31 1.05
N THR A 70 3.24 2.55 2.31
CA THR A 70 2.44 1.65 3.14
C THR A 70 0.95 1.68 2.78
N PHE A 71 0.39 2.87 2.50
CA PHE A 71 -1.04 3.06 2.24
C PHE A 71 -1.39 3.37 0.78
N GLY A 72 -0.39 3.48 -0.09
CA GLY A 72 -0.58 3.66 -1.52
C GLY A 72 -0.05 2.46 -2.31
N VAL A 73 1.27 2.27 -2.30
CA VAL A 73 1.94 1.26 -3.14
C VAL A 73 1.62 -0.16 -2.69
N ALA A 74 1.71 -0.45 -1.39
CA ALA A 74 1.47 -1.81 -0.88
C ALA A 74 0.05 -2.30 -1.19
N PRO A 75 -1.05 -1.58 -0.90
CA PRO A 75 -2.39 -2.02 -1.27
C PRO A 75 -2.59 -2.10 -2.79
N GLY A 76 -1.95 -1.23 -3.56
CA GLY A 76 -1.98 -1.29 -5.02
C GLY A 76 -1.37 -2.57 -5.58
N ILE A 77 -0.22 -2.98 -5.05
CA ILE A 77 0.44 -4.23 -5.44
C ILE A 77 -0.37 -5.45 -4.97
N ILE A 78 -0.90 -5.44 -3.75
CA ILE A 78 -1.77 -6.54 -3.26
C ILE A 78 -2.98 -6.68 -4.19
N MET A 79 -3.65 -5.58 -4.53
CA MET A 79 -4.79 -5.61 -5.45
C MET A 79 -4.39 -6.12 -6.83
N MET A 80 -3.24 -5.69 -7.36
CA MET A 80 -2.73 -6.19 -8.64
C MET A 80 -2.49 -7.70 -8.61
N VAL A 81 -1.90 -8.23 -7.54
CA VAL A 81 -1.68 -9.67 -7.36
C VAL A 81 -3.00 -10.42 -7.27
N VAL A 82 -3.95 -9.93 -6.48
CA VAL A 82 -5.29 -10.56 -6.33
C VAL A 82 -6.05 -10.58 -7.65
N LEU A 83 -6.00 -9.50 -8.42
CA LEU A 83 -6.65 -9.43 -9.74
C LEU A 83 -5.97 -10.36 -10.75
N ALA A 84 -4.64 -10.50 -10.72
CA ALA A 84 -3.91 -11.41 -11.58
C ALA A 84 -4.31 -12.87 -11.30
N ILE A 85 -4.32 -13.29 -10.04
CA ILE A 85 -4.70 -14.64 -9.63
C ILE A 85 -6.14 -14.97 -10.03
N ASN A 86 -7.10 -14.08 -9.75
CA ASN A 86 -8.51 -14.32 -10.05
C ASN A 86 -8.81 -14.38 -11.55
N THR A 87 -8.06 -13.65 -12.37
CA THR A 87 -8.34 -13.62 -13.80
C THR A 87 -7.86 -14.89 -14.51
N ASP A 88 -6.71 -15.43 -14.13
CA ASP A 88 -6.20 -16.67 -14.71
C ASP A 88 -7.07 -17.88 -14.30
N SER A 89 -7.61 -17.89 -13.09
CA SER A 89 -8.54 -18.93 -12.63
C SER A 89 -9.85 -18.95 -13.42
N ILE A 90 -10.32 -17.81 -13.90
CA ILE A 90 -11.53 -17.71 -14.74
C ILE A 90 -11.28 -18.26 -16.15
N VAL A 91 -10.06 -18.06 -16.68
CA VAL A 91 -9.73 -18.45 -18.07
C VAL A 91 -9.41 -19.94 -18.19
N GLN A 92 -8.83 -20.57 -17.17
CA GLN A 92 -8.34 -21.96 -17.26
C GLN A 92 -9.20 -23.02 -16.57
N GLY A 93 -10.22 -22.66 -15.79
CA GLY A 93 -11.21 -23.63 -15.24
C GLY A 93 -10.68 -24.70 -14.30
N ASP A 94 -9.41 -24.63 -13.88
CA ASP A 94 -8.76 -25.66 -13.08
C ASP A 94 -8.42 -25.24 -11.66
N SER A 95 -8.75 -26.13 -10.79
CA SER A 95 -8.71 -26.27 -9.34
C SER A 95 -7.52 -25.69 -8.59
N TYR A 96 -7.80 -25.06 -7.49
CA TYR A 96 -7.10 -24.94 -6.20
C TYR A 96 -5.76 -25.71 -6.08
N GLY A 97 -4.65 -25.15 -6.56
CA GLY A 97 -3.39 -25.84 -6.34
C GLY A 97 -2.09 -25.07 -6.53
N MET A 98 -2.05 -23.96 -7.27
CA MET A 98 -0.77 -23.34 -7.66
C MET A 98 -0.75 -21.79 -7.60
N ILE A 99 -1.20 -21.22 -6.51
CA ILE A 99 -1.28 -19.74 -6.32
C ILE A 99 0.10 -19.04 -6.47
N LYS A 100 1.20 -19.74 -6.29
CA LYS A 100 2.55 -19.15 -6.32
C LYS A 100 3.08 -18.87 -7.72
N ASN A 101 2.56 -19.54 -8.74
CA ASN A 101 3.03 -19.42 -10.12
C ASN A 101 2.21 -18.41 -10.94
N ASP A 102 0.97 -18.12 -10.54
CA ASP A 102 0.02 -17.38 -11.37
C ASP A 102 0.42 -15.92 -11.61
N PHE A 103 0.90 -15.22 -10.57
CA PHE A 103 1.38 -13.85 -10.73
C PHE A 103 2.64 -13.75 -11.60
N THR A 104 3.57 -14.69 -11.45
CA THR A 104 4.79 -14.75 -12.26
C THR A 104 4.48 -15.10 -13.71
N LEU A 105 3.54 -16.03 -13.94
CA LEU A 105 3.07 -16.38 -15.28
C LEU A 105 2.37 -15.19 -15.95
N TRP A 106 1.50 -14.50 -15.21
CA TRP A 106 0.85 -13.29 -15.71
C TRP A 106 1.87 -12.20 -16.13
N ILE A 107 2.90 -11.94 -15.32
CA ILE A 107 3.97 -10.98 -15.68
C ILE A 107 4.72 -11.44 -16.93
N ASN A 108 5.07 -12.71 -17.04
CA ASN A 108 5.77 -13.24 -18.20
C ASN A 108 4.92 -13.12 -19.47
N ASN A 109 3.63 -13.47 -19.41
CA ASN A 109 2.71 -13.29 -20.54
C ASN A 109 2.56 -11.83 -20.95
N LEU A 110 2.63 -10.90 -19.99
CA LEU A 110 2.59 -9.47 -20.27
C LEU A 110 3.87 -8.98 -20.98
N ILE A 111 5.04 -9.49 -20.57
CA ILE A 111 6.36 -9.13 -21.13
C ILE A 111 6.53 -9.74 -22.52
N ASP A 112 6.14 -10.98 -22.72
CA ASP A 112 6.26 -11.72 -23.98
C ASP A 112 5.26 -11.23 -25.05
N ASN A 113 4.44 -10.23 -24.70
CA ASN A 113 3.46 -9.62 -25.58
C ASN A 113 2.51 -10.64 -26.24
N ASP A 114 2.20 -11.72 -25.49
CA ASP A 114 1.23 -12.69 -25.92
C ASP A 114 -0.15 -12.02 -26.06
N THR A 115 -0.84 -12.25 -27.19
CA THR A 115 -2.11 -11.60 -27.51
C THR A 115 -3.23 -11.88 -26.50
N ASN A 116 -3.00 -12.81 -25.58
CA ASN A 116 -3.87 -13.12 -24.44
C ASN A 116 -3.48 -12.39 -23.15
N GLY A 117 -2.50 -11.47 -23.17
CA GLY A 117 -2.06 -10.72 -22.02
C GLY A 117 -3.21 -9.88 -21.42
N ASN A 118 -3.67 -10.27 -20.24
CA ASN A 118 -4.72 -9.55 -19.54
C ASN A 118 -4.14 -8.34 -18.80
N TRP A 119 -4.49 -7.13 -19.23
CA TRP A 119 -4.04 -5.87 -18.64
C TRP A 119 -4.83 -5.44 -17.40
N PHE A 120 -5.94 -6.14 -17.10
CA PHE A 120 -6.84 -5.78 -16.00
C PHE A 120 -6.16 -5.70 -14.63
N PRO A 121 -5.20 -6.57 -14.25
CA PRO A 121 -4.48 -6.47 -12.98
C PRO A 121 -3.75 -5.14 -12.78
N LEU A 122 -3.31 -4.46 -13.85
CA LEU A 122 -2.68 -3.15 -13.76
C LEU A 122 -3.61 -2.06 -13.20
N ALA A 123 -4.92 -2.31 -13.16
CA ALA A 123 -5.87 -1.41 -12.48
C ALA A 123 -5.51 -1.21 -10.98
N GLY A 124 -4.86 -2.18 -10.34
CA GLY A 124 -4.33 -2.03 -8.99
C GLY A 124 -3.37 -0.83 -8.83
N LEU A 125 -2.65 -0.44 -9.89
CA LEU A 125 -1.74 0.71 -9.88
C LEU A 125 -2.47 2.06 -9.85
N MET A 126 -3.78 2.10 -10.08
CA MET A 126 -4.58 3.32 -9.88
C MET A 126 -4.62 3.74 -8.40
N ILE A 127 -4.51 2.77 -7.47
CA ILE A 127 -4.53 3.06 -6.03
C ILE A 127 -3.35 3.94 -5.61
N PRO A 128 -2.07 3.58 -5.86
CA PRO A 128 -0.95 4.45 -5.54
C PRO A 128 -0.97 5.76 -6.32
N PHE A 129 -1.43 5.75 -7.57
CA PHE A 129 -1.55 6.96 -8.38
C PHE A 129 -2.46 8.01 -7.72
N PHE A 130 -3.68 7.65 -7.37
CA PHE A 130 -4.60 8.58 -6.69
C PHE A 130 -4.17 8.91 -5.25
N SER A 131 -3.55 7.97 -4.54
CA SER A 131 -3.00 8.20 -3.21
C SER A 131 -1.91 9.26 -3.23
N LEU A 132 -1.03 9.26 -4.24
CA LEU A 132 0.02 10.26 -4.43
C LEU A 132 -0.56 11.68 -4.54
N PHE A 133 -1.50 11.89 -5.46
CA PHE A 133 -2.12 13.21 -5.65
C PHE A 133 -2.85 13.69 -4.40
N ARG A 134 -3.48 12.77 -3.70
CA ARG A 134 -4.20 13.07 -2.47
C ARG A 134 -3.24 13.50 -1.36
N LEU A 135 -2.15 12.75 -1.11
CA LEU A 135 -1.15 13.13 -0.11
C LEU A 135 -0.47 14.46 -0.49
N ALA A 136 -0.11 14.66 -1.75
CA ALA A 136 0.46 15.90 -2.22
C ALA A 136 -0.47 17.10 -1.95
N LYS A 137 -1.77 16.96 -2.26
CA LYS A 137 -2.77 17.99 -1.97
C LYS A 137 -2.91 18.24 -0.47
N PHE A 138 -2.91 17.18 0.34
CA PHE A 138 -3.00 17.27 1.79
C PHE A 138 -1.83 18.08 2.37
N ASN A 139 -0.61 17.85 1.91
CA ASN A 139 0.58 18.53 2.40
C ASN A 139 0.63 20.04 2.06
N ILE A 140 -0.11 20.49 1.03
CA ILE A 140 -0.12 21.89 0.59
C ILE A 140 -1.30 22.65 1.19
N ASP A 141 -2.40 22.00 1.56
CA ASP A 141 -3.64 22.65 2.00
C ASP A 141 -3.59 23.05 3.48
N SER A 142 -3.33 24.34 3.72
CA SER A 142 -3.28 24.93 5.07
C SER A 142 -4.61 24.90 5.85
N ARG A 143 -5.75 24.64 5.18
CA ARG A 143 -7.08 24.56 5.81
C ARG A 143 -7.29 23.28 6.62
N GLN A 144 -6.39 22.31 6.48
CA GLN A 144 -6.49 21.01 7.14
C GLN A 144 -5.90 20.99 8.57
N THR A 145 -5.46 22.14 9.08
CA THR A 145 -4.97 22.27 10.46
C THR A 145 -6.07 22.15 11.51
N ASP A 146 -7.31 22.51 11.17
CA ASP A 146 -8.43 22.58 12.12
C ASP A 146 -9.49 21.48 11.90
N SER A 147 -9.63 20.94 10.69
CA SER A 147 -10.55 19.84 10.42
C SER A 147 -10.10 18.98 9.23
N PHE A 148 -10.30 17.67 9.33
CA PHE A 148 -10.01 16.71 8.28
C PHE A 148 -11.06 16.83 7.15
N ILE A 149 -10.63 17.20 5.94
CA ILE A 149 -11.51 17.25 4.76
C ILE A 149 -11.19 16.05 3.87
N GLY A 150 -12.07 15.05 3.86
CA GLY A 150 -12.00 13.85 3.03
C GLY A 150 -11.61 12.58 3.78
N LEU A 151 -11.59 11.43 3.07
CA LEU A 151 -11.26 10.13 3.65
C LEU A 151 -9.74 10.01 3.87
N PRO A 152 -9.19 9.69 5.05
CA PRO A 152 -7.76 9.52 5.26
C PRO A 152 -7.20 8.34 4.45
N THR A 153 -5.94 8.45 3.97
CA THR A 153 -5.31 7.41 3.13
C THR A 153 -5.31 6.04 3.82
N PRO A 154 -5.01 5.92 5.14
CA PRO A 154 -5.12 4.66 5.85
C PRO A 154 -6.54 4.05 5.85
N ALA A 155 -7.59 4.88 6.00
CA ALA A 155 -8.96 4.38 5.96
C ALA A 155 -9.35 3.86 4.57
N ASN A 156 -8.90 4.52 3.50
CA ASN A 156 -9.08 4.04 2.14
C ASN A 156 -8.38 2.68 1.91
N THR A 157 -7.17 2.54 2.45
CA THR A 157 -6.41 1.28 2.39
C THR A 157 -7.14 0.15 3.10
N LEU A 158 -7.65 0.39 4.32
CA LEU A 158 -8.44 -0.61 5.05
C LEU A 158 -9.69 -1.03 4.26
N PHE A 159 -10.34 -0.09 3.59
CA PHE A 159 -11.48 -0.41 2.73
C PHE A 159 -11.09 -1.37 1.61
N PHE A 160 -10.00 -1.10 0.87
CA PHE A 160 -9.53 -1.99 -0.19
C PHE A 160 -9.08 -3.36 0.32
N MET A 161 -8.58 -3.46 1.57
CA MET A 161 -8.17 -4.72 2.18
C MET A 161 -9.34 -5.59 2.65
N THR A 162 -10.56 -5.06 2.74
CA THR A 162 -11.77 -5.82 3.13
C THR A 162 -12.43 -6.53 1.96
N PHE A 163 -12.04 -6.23 0.72
CA PHE A 163 -12.50 -6.96 -0.46
C PHE A 163 -11.58 -8.16 -0.69
N PRO A 164 -12.11 -9.40 -0.64
CA PRO A 164 -11.36 -10.61 -0.95
C PRO A 164 -11.04 -10.74 -2.43
#